data_641f88f263cb472599530b03dee322d1
#
_entry.id   641f88f263cb472599530b03dee322d1
#
_cell.length_a   1.000
_cell.length_b   1.000
_cell.length_c   1.000
_cell.angle_alpha   90.00
_cell.angle_beta   90.00
_cell.angle_gamma   90.00
#
_symmetry.space_group_name_H-M   'P 1'
#
loop_
_entity.id
_entity.type
_entity.pdbx_description
1 polymer ?
#
loop_
_entity_poly.entity_id
_entity_poly.type
_entity_poly.pdbx_seq_one_letter_code
_entity_poly.pdbx_strand_id
1 'polypeptide(L)'
;MIKKLDKYSYAQGTRYSELGSRNYDIAGYRLPSVTTILGKTKDDSFLKDWIKKKGKAEAERIKNASAVRGTSMHKYLENYVLGKGYEDLTDLGQETKRMAEKIIEVGLTPVSGFYGSEVTLYYPGLYAGQTDLVGIHNDKETIIDFKQANRPKREEWIGDYKLQAGAYAMAHDHVHGSNIEQCVIMVCTPDLYYQEFKIDGANLRRAKHDFLKRLDQYHELMNDEKEMYGA
;
A
#
# COMPACT_ATOMS: atom_id res chain seq x y z
N MET A 1 3.87 12.36 19.53
CA MET A 1 3.23 11.01 19.48
C MET A 1 1.81 11.19 18.98
N ILE A 2 1.41 10.46 17.94
CA ILE A 2 0.08 10.54 17.35
C ILE A 2 -0.91 9.79 18.26
N LYS A 3 -2.07 10.40 18.57
CA LYS A 3 -3.05 9.82 19.48
C LYS A 3 -3.82 8.69 18.81
N LYS A 4 -3.91 7.51 19.45
CA LYS A 4 -4.82 6.44 19.02
C LYS A 4 -6.28 6.79 19.35
N LEU A 5 -7.18 6.53 18.41
CA LEU A 5 -8.61 6.79 18.50
C LEU A 5 -9.38 5.46 18.39
N ASP A 6 -10.40 5.27 19.22
CA ASP A 6 -11.15 4.01 19.35
C ASP A 6 -12.51 4.09 18.62
N LYS A 7 -12.52 4.51 17.35
CA LYS A 7 -13.74 4.59 16.53
C LYS A 7 -14.03 3.29 15.78
N TYR A 8 -12.99 2.60 15.31
CA TYR A 8 -13.12 1.42 14.47
C TYR A 8 -12.41 0.22 15.09
N SER A 9 -12.99 -0.98 14.90
CA SER A 9 -12.38 -2.26 15.26
C SER A 9 -12.05 -3.03 14.00
N TYR A 10 -10.77 -3.38 13.82
CA TYR A 10 -10.30 -4.07 12.62
C TYR A 10 -10.19 -5.56 12.85
N ALA A 11 -10.76 -6.34 11.92
CA ALA A 11 -10.65 -7.79 11.93
C ALA A 11 -9.19 -8.22 11.75
N GLN A 12 -8.78 -9.25 12.48
CA GLN A 12 -7.47 -9.86 12.28
C GLN A 12 -7.50 -10.74 11.04
N GLY A 13 -6.59 -10.48 10.10
CA GLY A 13 -6.43 -11.27 8.89
C GLY A 13 -5.09 -12.01 8.87
N THR A 14 -5.08 -13.24 8.38
CA THR A 14 -3.86 -13.99 8.14
C THR A 14 -3.44 -13.85 6.69
N ARG A 15 -2.24 -13.27 6.47
CA ARG A 15 -1.64 -13.15 5.15
C ARG A 15 -0.82 -14.38 4.82
N TYR A 16 -1.01 -14.95 3.65
CA TYR A 16 -0.21 -16.06 3.13
C TYR A 16 0.11 -15.87 1.65
N SER A 17 1.05 -16.66 1.13
CA SER A 17 1.41 -16.66 -0.29
C SER A 17 1.18 -18.04 -0.87
N GLU A 18 0.49 -18.11 -1.98
CA GLU A 18 0.20 -19.33 -2.72
C GLU A 18 0.50 -19.09 -4.20
N LEU A 19 1.33 -19.95 -4.80
CA LEU A 19 1.75 -19.84 -6.21
C LEU A 19 2.25 -18.43 -6.60
N GLY A 20 2.97 -17.76 -5.68
CA GLY A 20 3.48 -16.41 -5.91
C GLY A 20 2.44 -15.28 -5.75
N SER A 21 1.19 -15.62 -5.46
CA SER A 21 0.11 -14.67 -5.20
C SER A 21 -0.08 -14.47 -3.69
N ARG A 22 -0.25 -13.23 -3.28
CA ARG A 22 -0.57 -12.88 -1.89
C ARG A 22 -2.07 -12.95 -1.69
N ASN A 23 -2.49 -13.65 -0.64
CA ASN A 23 -3.88 -13.82 -0.25
C ASN A 23 -4.06 -13.52 1.25
N TYR A 24 -5.32 -13.39 1.67
CA TYR A 24 -5.72 -13.16 3.05
C TYR A 24 -6.87 -14.08 3.44
N ASP A 25 -6.77 -14.70 4.62
CA ASP A 25 -7.91 -15.29 5.31
C ASP A 25 -8.38 -14.27 6.36
N ILE A 26 -9.59 -13.74 6.20
CA ILE A 26 -10.14 -12.70 7.06
C ILE A 26 -11.66 -12.79 7.12
N ALA A 27 -12.22 -12.72 8.33
CA ALA A 27 -13.66 -12.73 8.57
C ALA A 27 -14.41 -13.90 7.86
N GLY A 28 -13.75 -15.07 7.74
CA GLY A 28 -14.32 -16.25 7.04
C GLY A 28 -14.17 -16.23 5.51
N TYR A 29 -13.55 -15.23 4.96
CA TYR A 29 -13.28 -15.12 3.51
C TYR A 29 -11.83 -15.44 3.19
N ARG A 30 -11.61 -16.11 2.04
CA ARG A 30 -10.32 -16.30 1.41
C ARG A 30 -10.22 -15.37 0.19
N LEU A 31 -9.40 -14.33 0.29
CA LEU A 31 -9.43 -13.22 -0.66
C LEU A 31 -8.05 -12.94 -1.28
N PRO A 32 -7.99 -12.63 -2.59
CA PRO A 32 -6.77 -12.13 -3.20
C PRO A 32 -6.40 -10.77 -2.63
N SER A 33 -5.11 -10.47 -2.58
CA SER A 33 -4.69 -9.14 -2.15
C SER A 33 -4.86 -8.10 -3.26
N VAL A 34 -5.13 -6.85 -2.86
CA VAL A 34 -5.11 -5.69 -3.78
C VAL A 34 -3.83 -5.66 -4.61
N THR A 35 -2.67 -5.91 -3.97
CA THR A 35 -1.38 -5.92 -4.68
C THR A 35 -1.24 -7.09 -5.66
N THR A 36 -1.84 -8.25 -5.40
CA THR A 36 -1.91 -9.38 -6.36
C THR A 36 -2.77 -9.01 -7.56
N ILE A 37 -3.96 -8.45 -7.32
CA ILE A 37 -4.87 -8.01 -8.39
C ILE A 37 -4.16 -7.00 -9.31
N LEU A 38 -3.60 -5.95 -8.73
CA LEU A 38 -2.89 -4.92 -9.49
C LEU A 38 -1.65 -5.47 -10.22
N GLY A 39 -0.90 -6.37 -9.59
CA GLY A 39 0.28 -6.99 -10.18
C GLY A 39 -0.05 -7.88 -11.38
N LYS A 40 -1.10 -8.72 -11.29
CA LYS A 40 -1.50 -9.63 -12.38
C LYS A 40 -2.15 -8.91 -13.58
N THR A 41 -2.76 -7.75 -13.33
CA THR A 41 -3.46 -6.98 -14.37
C THR A 41 -2.66 -5.77 -14.88
N LYS A 42 -1.43 -5.60 -14.44
CA LYS A 42 -0.57 -4.50 -14.85
C LYS A 42 0.00 -4.72 -16.25
N ASP A 43 0.06 -3.65 -17.04
CA ASP A 43 0.93 -3.62 -18.22
C ASP A 43 2.39 -3.61 -17.76
N ASP A 44 3.10 -4.68 -18.04
CA ASP A 44 4.51 -4.88 -17.65
C ASP A 44 5.51 -4.60 -18.80
N SER A 45 5.04 -4.10 -19.94
CA SER A 45 5.87 -3.81 -21.12
C SER A 45 7.07 -2.92 -20.77
N PHE A 46 6.84 -1.84 -20.07
CA PHE A 46 7.90 -0.94 -19.61
C PHE A 46 8.89 -1.63 -18.64
N LEU A 47 8.41 -2.50 -17.75
CA LEU A 47 9.25 -3.26 -16.84
C LEU A 47 10.11 -4.27 -17.60
N LYS A 48 9.55 -4.97 -18.58
CA LYS A 48 10.29 -5.89 -19.45
C LYS A 48 11.40 -5.18 -20.21
N ASP A 49 11.11 -4.03 -20.79
CA ASP A 49 12.10 -3.20 -21.49
C ASP A 49 13.21 -2.70 -20.54
N TRP A 50 12.85 -2.30 -19.34
CA TRP A 50 13.82 -1.88 -18.34
C TRP A 50 14.72 -3.04 -17.91
N ILE A 51 14.16 -4.25 -17.68
CA ILE A 51 14.93 -5.46 -17.36
C ILE A 51 15.89 -5.81 -18.51
N LYS A 52 15.41 -5.70 -19.76
CA LYS A 52 16.25 -5.94 -20.95
C LYS A 52 17.43 -4.98 -21.02
N LYS A 53 17.23 -3.69 -20.71
CA LYS A 53 18.27 -2.66 -20.70
C LYS A 53 19.28 -2.81 -19.57
N LYS A 54 18.83 -3.20 -18.37
CA LYS A 54 19.68 -3.33 -17.16
C LYS A 54 20.36 -4.69 -17.04
N GLY A 55 19.82 -5.71 -17.69
CA GLY A 55 20.14 -7.11 -17.42
C GLY A 55 19.38 -7.67 -16.22
N LYS A 56 19.00 -8.96 -16.32
CA LYS A 56 18.13 -9.64 -15.35
C LYS A 56 18.70 -9.59 -13.92
N ALA A 57 19.99 -9.90 -13.75
CA ALA A 57 20.62 -9.95 -12.43
C ALA A 57 20.64 -8.58 -11.73
N GLU A 58 20.98 -7.52 -12.46
CA GLU A 58 21.00 -6.16 -11.89
C GLU A 58 19.60 -5.64 -11.61
N ALA A 59 18.63 -5.93 -12.47
CA ALA A 59 17.23 -5.57 -12.24
C ALA A 59 16.69 -6.25 -10.98
N GLU A 60 17.01 -7.52 -10.76
CA GLU A 60 16.62 -8.27 -9.56
C GLU A 60 17.29 -7.71 -8.30
N ARG A 61 18.59 -7.41 -8.37
CA ARG A 61 19.31 -6.76 -7.27
C ARG A 61 18.66 -5.44 -6.86
N ILE A 62 18.32 -4.57 -7.82
CA ILE A 62 17.66 -3.30 -7.56
C ILE A 62 16.28 -3.51 -6.93
N LYS A 63 15.50 -4.45 -7.45
CA LYS A 63 14.17 -4.80 -6.93
C LYS A 63 14.24 -5.27 -5.49
N ASN A 64 15.15 -6.20 -5.19
CA ASN A 64 15.32 -6.76 -3.86
C ASN A 64 15.80 -5.69 -2.86
N ALA A 65 16.79 -4.88 -3.23
CA ALA A 65 17.23 -3.76 -2.39
C ALA A 65 16.10 -2.77 -2.08
N SER A 66 15.27 -2.45 -3.08
CA SER A 66 14.10 -1.59 -2.88
C SER A 66 13.05 -2.21 -1.96
N ALA A 67 12.80 -3.52 -2.07
CA ALA A 67 11.85 -4.22 -1.21
C ALA A 67 12.31 -4.26 0.24
N VAL A 68 13.58 -4.59 0.48
CA VAL A 68 14.16 -4.63 1.83
C VAL A 68 14.16 -3.23 2.47
N ARG A 69 14.55 -2.20 1.70
CA ARG A 69 14.50 -0.80 2.15
C ARG A 69 13.06 -0.39 2.52
N GLY A 70 12.08 -0.74 1.69
CA GLY A 70 10.68 -0.46 1.97
C GLY A 70 10.22 -1.09 3.28
N THR A 71 10.47 -2.38 3.46
CA THR A 71 10.10 -3.11 4.68
C THR A 71 10.73 -2.49 5.93
N SER A 72 12.01 -2.13 5.87
CA SER A 72 12.70 -1.49 7.01
C SER A 72 12.12 -0.11 7.32
N MET A 73 11.86 0.73 6.32
CA MET A 73 11.24 2.05 6.51
C MET A 73 9.84 1.95 7.15
N HIS A 74 8.99 1.04 6.66
CA HIS A 74 7.65 0.80 7.24
C HIS A 74 7.75 0.37 8.69
N LYS A 75 8.75 -0.44 9.05
CA LYS A 75 8.97 -0.87 10.43
C LYS A 75 9.23 0.30 11.38
N TYR A 76 10.03 1.28 10.97
CA TYR A 76 10.24 2.50 11.75
C TYR A 76 8.96 3.32 11.89
N LEU A 77 8.22 3.51 10.80
CA LEU A 77 6.97 4.30 10.80
C LEU A 77 5.89 3.64 11.66
N GLU A 78 5.69 2.33 11.54
CA GLU A 78 4.77 1.56 12.39
C GLU A 78 5.09 1.75 13.87
N ASN A 79 6.35 1.54 14.27
CA ASN A 79 6.75 1.66 15.67
C ASN A 79 6.61 3.09 16.18
N TYR A 80 6.91 4.09 15.38
CA TYR A 80 6.70 5.50 15.74
C TYR A 80 5.20 5.78 15.99
N VAL A 81 4.31 5.37 15.07
CA VAL A 81 2.86 5.56 15.20
C VAL A 81 2.32 4.88 16.45
N LEU A 82 2.80 3.66 16.74
CA LEU A 82 2.39 2.88 17.90
C LEU A 82 3.04 3.33 19.23
N GLY A 83 3.93 4.33 19.19
CA GLY A 83 4.66 4.80 20.35
C GLY A 83 5.65 3.77 20.91
N LYS A 84 6.13 2.85 20.08
CA LYS A 84 7.10 1.82 20.43
C LYS A 84 8.51 2.25 20.03
N GLY A 85 9.50 1.91 20.84
CA GLY A 85 10.90 2.06 20.45
C GLY A 85 11.26 1.04 19.36
N TYR A 86 12.03 1.48 18.37
CA TYR A 86 12.62 0.61 17.37
C TYR A 86 13.97 1.17 16.92
N GLU A 87 14.99 0.33 16.87
CA GLU A 87 16.31 0.71 16.41
C GLU A 87 16.95 -0.45 15.61
N ASP A 88 17.52 -0.11 14.48
CA ASP A 88 18.31 -1.00 13.65
C ASP A 88 19.63 -0.28 13.32
N LEU A 89 20.75 -0.80 13.88
CA LEU A 89 22.07 -0.20 13.78
C LEU A 89 22.80 -0.57 12.48
N THR A 90 22.22 -1.37 11.60
CA THR A 90 22.80 -1.64 10.28
C THR A 90 22.79 -0.37 9.41
N ASP A 91 23.68 -0.32 8.40
CA ASP A 91 23.70 0.80 7.45
C ASP A 91 22.34 1.01 6.78
N LEU A 92 21.66 -0.08 6.42
CA LEU A 92 20.31 -0.03 5.87
C LEU A 92 19.30 0.51 6.89
N GLY A 93 19.37 0.04 8.15
CA GLY A 93 18.52 0.51 9.23
C GLY A 93 18.69 2.01 9.45
N GLN A 94 19.91 2.52 9.44
CA GLN A 94 20.18 3.95 9.60
C GLN A 94 19.73 4.78 8.39
N GLU A 95 19.86 4.26 7.16
CA GLU A 95 19.32 4.90 5.96
C GLU A 95 17.79 5.01 6.05
N THR A 96 17.11 3.91 6.34
CA THR A 96 15.65 3.85 6.39
C THR A 96 15.06 4.61 7.58
N LYS A 97 15.79 4.69 8.71
CA LYS A 97 15.45 5.56 9.83
C LYS A 97 15.38 7.02 9.40
N ARG A 98 16.40 7.53 8.70
CA ARG A 98 16.38 8.92 8.19
C ARG A 98 15.22 9.19 7.23
N MET A 99 14.91 8.22 6.37
CA MET A 99 13.76 8.31 5.46
C MET A 99 12.43 8.36 6.25
N ALA A 100 12.27 7.50 7.26
CA ALA A 100 11.11 7.48 8.12
C ALA A 100 10.98 8.78 8.93
N GLU A 101 12.09 9.28 9.50
CA GLU A 101 12.13 10.57 10.20
C GLU A 101 11.69 11.72 9.30
N LYS A 102 12.06 11.69 8.02
CA LYS A 102 11.60 12.69 7.04
C LYS A 102 10.10 12.64 6.80
N ILE A 103 9.52 11.45 6.68
CA ILE A 103 8.06 11.27 6.58
C ILE A 103 7.38 11.73 7.88
N ILE A 104 7.95 11.41 9.04
CA ILE A 104 7.41 11.82 10.35
C ILE A 104 7.40 13.34 10.47
N GLU A 105 8.53 13.98 10.17
CA GLU A 105 8.72 15.43 10.29
C GLU A 105 7.75 16.22 9.40
N VAL A 106 7.56 15.77 8.15
CA VAL A 106 6.79 16.51 7.15
C VAL A 106 5.39 15.93 6.97
N GLY A 107 5.30 14.62 6.69
CA GLY A 107 4.06 13.96 6.29
C GLY A 107 3.12 13.68 7.45
N LEU A 108 3.65 13.30 8.62
CA LEU A 108 2.82 12.98 9.78
C LEU A 108 2.51 14.19 10.67
N THR A 109 3.08 15.36 10.41
CA THR A 109 2.77 16.59 11.16
C THR A 109 1.27 16.95 11.08
N PRO A 110 0.56 16.88 9.95
CA PRO A 110 -0.86 17.15 9.87
C PRO A 110 -1.76 15.99 10.35
N VAL A 111 -1.19 14.91 10.89
CA VAL A 111 -1.96 13.76 11.41
C VAL A 111 -2.26 13.96 12.89
N SER A 112 -3.52 14.30 13.22
CA SER A 112 -3.95 14.58 14.60
C SER A 112 -4.27 13.33 15.41
N GLY A 113 -4.58 12.20 14.75
CA GLY A 113 -4.90 10.93 15.39
C GLY A 113 -4.96 9.79 14.41
N PHE A 114 -4.94 8.54 14.91
CA PHE A 114 -5.06 7.35 14.06
C PHE A 114 -6.04 6.34 14.66
N TYR A 115 -6.69 5.60 13.80
CA TYR A 115 -7.61 4.51 14.16
C TYR A 115 -6.92 3.15 14.11
N GLY A 116 -6.03 2.93 13.14
CA GLY A 116 -5.29 1.69 12.98
C GLY A 116 -4.00 1.87 12.18
N SER A 117 -2.97 1.12 12.57
CA SER A 117 -1.69 1.03 11.85
C SER A 117 -1.46 -0.42 11.44
N GLU A 118 -1.02 -0.66 10.20
CA GLU A 118 -0.81 -1.98 9.61
C GLU A 118 -2.07 -2.89 9.72
N VAL A 119 -3.25 -2.29 9.53
CA VAL A 119 -4.52 -3.00 9.65
C VAL A 119 -4.95 -3.63 8.33
N THR A 120 -5.54 -4.82 8.43
CA THR A 120 -6.10 -5.49 7.26
C THR A 120 -7.49 -4.92 6.95
N LEU A 121 -7.66 -4.43 5.75
CA LEU A 121 -8.93 -4.00 5.18
C LEU A 121 -9.41 -5.04 4.17
N TYR A 122 -10.71 -5.27 4.09
CA TYR A 122 -11.26 -6.21 3.14
C TYR A 122 -12.62 -5.76 2.60
N TYR A 123 -12.88 -6.12 1.37
CA TYR A 123 -14.22 -6.03 0.78
C TYR A 123 -14.76 -7.47 0.71
N PRO A 124 -15.83 -7.81 1.43
CA PRO A 124 -16.35 -9.19 1.54
C PRO A 124 -16.54 -9.85 0.18
N GLY A 125 -15.95 -11.02 0.00
CA GLY A 125 -16.04 -11.81 -1.23
C GLY A 125 -15.20 -11.32 -2.41
N LEU A 126 -14.52 -10.16 -2.32
CA LEU A 126 -13.82 -9.57 -3.46
C LEU A 126 -12.30 -9.49 -3.29
N TYR A 127 -11.82 -8.79 -2.27
CA TYR A 127 -10.38 -8.58 -2.07
C TYR A 127 -10.05 -8.19 -0.62
N ALA A 128 -8.77 -8.27 -0.28
CA ALA A 128 -8.26 -7.74 0.97
C ALA A 128 -6.89 -7.07 0.76
N GLY A 129 -6.41 -6.37 1.79
CA GLY A 129 -5.07 -5.81 1.81
C GLY A 129 -4.76 -5.14 3.12
N GLN A 130 -3.49 -4.86 3.35
CA GLN A 130 -3.01 -4.19 4.53
C GLN A 130 -2.67 -2.74 4.20
N THR A 131 -3.26 -1.80 4.92
CA THR A 131 -2.93 -0.37 4.83
C THR A 131 -2.00 0.03 5.95
N ASP A 132 -1.10 0.96 5.67
CA ASP A 132 -0.09 1.38 6.65
C ASP A 132 -0.71 2.16 7.80
N LEU A 133 -1.66 3.07 7.48
CA LEU A 133 -2.31 3.89 8.50
C LEU A 133 -3.72 4.31 8.09
N VAL A 134 -4.65 4.23 9.01
CA VAL A 134 -5.97 4.88 8.94
C VAL A 134 -6.02 5.93 10.04
N GLY A 135 -6.23 7.18 9.68
CA GLY A 135 -6.16 8.27 10.66
C GLY A 135 -6.89 9.54 10.22
N ILE A 136 -6.62 10.61 10.94
CA ILE A 136 -7.14 11.95 10.64
C ILE A 136 -5.97 12.80 10.14
N HIS A 137 -6.01 13.19 8.87
CA HIS A 137 -5.03 14.05 8.22
C HIS A 137 -5.71 15.32 7.73
N ASN A 138 -5.26 16.49 8.20
CA ASN A 138 -5.94 17.78 7.95
C ASN A 138 -7.45 17.70 8.20
N ASP A 139 -7.84 17.23 9.39
CA ASP A 139 -9.21 17.09 9.88
C ASP A 139 -10.12 16.15 9.08
N LYS A 140 -9.57 15.31 8.18
CA LYS A 140 -10.32 14.33 7.39
C LYS A 140 -9.89 12.91 7.71
N GLU A 141 -10.86 11.99 7.79
CA GLU A 141 -10.59 10.56 7.84
C GLU A 141 -9.90 10.12 6.55
N THR A 142 -8.71 9.57 6.68
CA THR A 142 -7.76 9.37 5.58
C THR A 142 -7.12 8.00 5.64
N ILE A 143 -7.04 7.33 4.49
CA ILE A 143 -6.14 6.21 4.27
C ILE A 143 -4.78 6.77 3.89
N ILE A 144 -3.75 6.41 4.64
CA ILE A 144 -2.38 6.86 4.41
C ILE A 144 -1.51 5.65 4.07
N ASP A 145 -0.69 5.80 3.04
CA ASP A 145 0.18 4.75 2.52
C ASP A 145 1.60 5.30 2.36
N PHE A 146 2.57 4.62 2.97
CA PHE A 146 3.97 5.01 2.92
C PHE A 146 4.68 4.29 1.77
N LYS A 147 5.50 5.00 1.04
CA LYS A 147 6.26 4.44 -0.07
C LYS A 147 7.71 4.90 -0.04
N GLN A 148 8.63 3.97 -0.16
CA GLN A 148 9.98 4.31 -0.56
C GLN A 148 10.11 4.31 -2.10
N ALA A 149 10.95 5.17 -2.64
CA ALA A 149 11.27 5.19 -4.06
C ALA A 149 12.76 5.47 -4.27
N ASN A 150 13.36 4.89 -5.32
CA ASN A 150 14.77 5.14 -5.64
C ASN A 150 15.01 6.54 -6.25
N ARG A 151 13.95 7.23 -6.65
CA ARG A 151 13.95 8.59 -7.22
C ARG A 151 12.57 9.21 -7.07
N PRO A 152 12.45 10.54 -7.13
CA PRO A 152 11.17 11.23 -7.11
C PRO A 152 10.18 10.67 -8.12
N LYS A 153 8.90 10.62 -7.75
CA LYS A 153 7.80 10.12 -8.58
C LYS A 153 7.13 11.26 -9.33
N ARG A 154 6.72 10.98 -10.57
CA ARG A 154 5.78 11.82 -11.30
C ARG A 154 4.37 11.32 -11.10
N GLU A 155 3.40 12.20 -11.28
CA GLU A 155 1.97 11.90 -11.09
C GLU A 155 1.49 10.72 -11.96
N GLU A 156 2.02 10.60 -13.17
CA GLU A 156 1.71 9.52 -14.11
C GLU A 156 2.28 8.15 -13.70
N TRP A 157 3.24 8.11 -12.76
CA TRP A 157 3.89 6.87 -12.33
C TRP A 157 3.29 6.25 -11.08
N ILE A 158 2.32 6.91 -10.48
CA ILE A 158 1.68 6.46 -9.23
C ILE A 158 0.26 5.91 -9.47
N GLY A 159 -0.08 5.53 -10.71
CA GLY A 159 -1.39 5.00 -11.04
C GLY A 159 -1.82 3.84 -10.13
N ASP A 160 -0.98 2.80 -10.02
CA ASP A 160 -1.29 1.65 -9.15
C ASP A 160 -1.40 2.03 -7.66
N TYR A 161 -0.66 3.04 -7.18
CA TYR A 161 -0.81 3.54 -5.81
C TYR A 161 -2.18 4.20 -5.59
N LYS A 162 -2.67 4.95 -6.59
CA LYS A 162 -4.02 5.54 -6.55
C LYS A 162 -5.10 4.47 -6.52
N LEU A 163 -4.96 3.41 -7.34
CA LEU A 163 -5.89 2.29 -7.36
C LEU A 163 -5.89 1.53 -6.04
N GLN A 164 -4.71 1.28 -5.46
CA GLN A 164 -4.56 0.67 -4.14
C GLN A 164 -5.27 1.50 -3.06
N ALA A 165 -5.07 2.80 -3.05
CA ALA A 165 -5.72 3.71 -2.11
C ALA A 165 -7.26 3.71 -2.28
N GLY A 166 -7.75 3.71 -3.52
CA GLY A 166 -9.17 3.60 -3.83
C GLY A 166 -9.80 2.30 -3.34
N ALA A 167 -9.09 1.17 -3.53
CA ALA A 167 -9.52 -0.13 -3.01
C ALA A 167 -9.63 -0.15 -1.50
N TYR A 168 -8.63 0.40 -0.80
CA TYR A 168 -8.63 0.46 0.66
C TYR A 168 -9.74 1.37 1.20
N ALA A 169 -9.98 2.52 0.56
CA ALA A 169 -11.09 3.40 0.93
C ALA A 169 -12.45 2.70 0.76
N MET A 170 -12.69 2.00 -0.36
CA MET A 170 -13.94 1.24 -0.55
C MET A 170 -14.10 0.12 0.48
N ALA A 171 -13.05 -0.62 0.79
CA ALA A 171 -13.09 -1.69 1.78
C ALA A 171 -13.40 -1.14 3.18
N HIS A 172 -12.77 -0.04 3.56
CA HIS A 172 -13.01 0.62 4.85
C HIS A 172 -14.44 1.15 4.94
N ASP A 173 -14.92 1.84 3.89
CA ASP A 173 -16.28 2.38 3.84
C ASP A 173 -17.32 1.27 3.95
N HIS A 174 -17.11 0.15 3.24
CA HIS A 174 -18.05 -0.97 3.23
C HIS A 174 -18.17 -1.67 4.59
N VAL A 175 -17.04 -1.96 5.24
CA VAL A 175 -17.02 -2.74 6.49
C VAL A 175 -17.37 -1.87 7.71
N HIS A 176 -16.95 -0.62 7.73
CA HIS A 176 -17.08 0.24 8.90
C HIS A 176 -18.17 1.32 8.76
N GLY A 177 -18.86 1.39 7.61
CA GLY A 177 -19.85 2.44 7.34
C GLY A 177 -19.26 3.85 7.36
N SER A 178 -17.97 3.96 7.06
CA SER A 178 -17.28 5.26 6.96
C SER A 178 -17.52 5.93 5.61
N ASN A 179 -17.00 7.14 5.48
CA ASN A 179 -16.93 7.85 4.21
C ASN A 179 -15.54 8.43 4.03
N ILE A 180 -14.61 7.60 3.55
CA ILE A 180 -13.24 8.04 3.26
C ILE A 180 -13.25 8.91 2.01
N GLU A 181 -13.04 10.20 2.20
CA GLU A 181 -13.01 11.21 1.14
C GLU A 181 -11.60 11.58 0.67
N GLN A 182 -10.59 11.12 1.37
CA GLN A 182 -9.19 11.43 1.11
C GLN A 182 -8.29 10.21 1.32
N CYS A 183 -7.34 10.02 0.43
CA CYS A 183 -6.20 9.16 0.63
C CYS A 183 -4.91 9.97 0.42
N VAL A 184 -3.85 9.62 1.14
CA VAL A 184 -2.55 10.29 1.03
C VAL A 184 -1.46 9.25 0.84
N ILE A 185 -0.63 9.45 -0.17
CA ILE A 185 0.56 8.64 -0.43
C ILE A 185 1.78 9.48 -0.10
N MET A 186 2.56 9.04 0.89
CA MET A 186 3.77 9.70 1.34
C MET A 186 4.98 8.95 0.82
N VAL A 187 5.75 9.58 -0.05
CA VAL A 187 6.92 8.98 -0.69
C VAL A 187 8.19 9.63 -0.18
N CYS A 188 9.18 8.82 0.20
CA CYS A 188 10.52 9.30 0.52
C CYS A 188 11.59 8.54 -0.26
N THR A 189 12.62 9.24 -0.72
CA THR A 189 13.78 8.67 -1.42
C THR A 189 14.99 8.60 -0.48
N PRO A 190 16.02 7.79 -0.79
CA PRO A 190 17.24 7.70 0.04
C PRO A 190 17.98 9.01 0.24
N ASP A 191 17.86 9.95 -0.70
CA ASP A 191 18.38 11.32 -0.60
C ASP A 191 17.45 12.28 0.17
N LEU A 192 16.46 11.71 0.87
CA LEU A 192 15.51 12.41 1.75
C LEU A 192 14.58 13.39 1.02
N TYR A 193 14.35 13.19 -0.26
CA TYR A 193 13.35 13.95 -1.00
C TYR A 193 11.96 13.40 -0.66
N TYR A 194 11.14 14.22 -0.01
CA TYR A 194 9.77 13.88 0.37
C TYR A 194 8.77 14.37 -0.67
N GLN A 195 7.79 13.55 -0.99
CA GLN A 195 6.64 13.90 -1.81
C GLN A 195 5.35 13.40 -1.17
N GLU A 196 4.30 14.20 -1.28
CA GLU A 196 2.96 13.84 -0.89
C GLU A 196 2.03 13.90 -2.09
N PHE A 197 1.25 12.83 -2.29
CA PHE A 197 0.20 12.79 -3.30
C PHE A 197 -1.14 12.62 -2.60
N LYS A 198 -1.94 13.67 -2.66
CA LYS A 198 -3.30 13.66 -2.12
C LYS A 198 -4.28 13.22 -3.21
N ILE A 199 -5.14 12.27 -2.87
CA ILE A 199 -6.14 11.68 -3.75
C ILE A 199 -7.49 11.91 -3.10
N ASP A 200 -8.28 12.84 -3.63
CA ASP A 200 -9.60 13.20 -3.11
C ASP A 200 -10.59 13.48 -4.24
N GLY A 201 -11.82 13.80 -3.91
CA GLY A 201 -12.85 14.24 -4.82
C GLY A 201 -13.00 13.35 -6.06
N ALA A 202 -12.90 13.95 -7.26
CA ALA A 202 -13.04 13.24 -8.53
C ALA A 202 -11.90 12.21 -8.75
N ASN A 203 -10.69 12.50 -8.27
CA ASN A 203 -9.55 11.60 -8.41
C ASN A 203 -9.74 10.33 -7.58
N LEU A 204 -10.26 10.43 -6.36
CA LEU A 204 -10.56 9.26 -5.54
C LEU A 204 -11.70 8.44 -6.13
N ARG A 205 -12.78 9.08 -6.60
CA ARG A 205 -13.87 8.38 -7.29
C ARG A 205 -13.39 7.62 -8.52
N ARG A 206 -12.52 8.24 -9.31
CA ARG A 206 -11.89 7.60 -10.47
C ARG A 206 -11.03 6.41 -10.05
N ALA A 207 -10.19 6.57 -9.02
CA ALA A 207 -9.34 5.50 -8.50
C ALA A 207 -10.17 4.29 -8.02
N LYS A 208 -11.26 4.53 -7.28
CA LYS A 208 -12.23 3.51 -6.86
C LYS A 208 -12.80 2.75 -8.08
N HIS A 209 -13.31 3.47 -9.08
CA HIS A 209 -13.88 2.89 -10.29
C HIS A 209 -12.85 2.12 -11.14
N ASP A 210 -11.67 2.68 -11.34
CA ASP A 210 -10.64 2.04 -12.16
C ASP A 210 -10.03 0.81 -11.46
N PHE A 211 -10.02 0.78 -10.13
CA PHE A 211 -9.68 -0.44 -9.40
C PHE A 211 -10.70 -1.57 -9.65
N LEU A 212 -12.00 -1.26 -9.69
CA LEU A 212 -13.03 -2.27 -10.00
C LEU A 212 -12.84 -2.87 -11.38
N LYS A 213 -12.49 -2.07 -12.39
CA LYS A 213 -12.12 -2.61 -13.71
C LYS A 213 -10.94 -3.58 -13.66
N ARG A 214 -9.91 -3.27 -12.87
CA ARG A 214 -8.76 -4.16 -12.66
C ARG A 214 -9.15 -5.42 -11.91
N LEU A 215 -10.12 -5.34 -11.01
CA LEU A 215 -10.67 -6.51 -10.32
C LEU A 215 -11.42 -7.42 -11.30
N ASP A 216 -12.24 -6.86 -12.19
CA ASP A 216 -12.94 -7.60 -13.23
C ASP A 216 -11.95 -8.31 -14.16
N GLN A 217 -10.94 -7.59 -14.66
CA GLN A 217 -9.85 -8.18 -15.46
C GLN A 217 -9.11 -9.30 -14.72
N TYR A 218 -8.89 -9.14 -13.42
CA TYR A 218 -8.28 -10.20 -12.61
C TYR A 218 -9.13 -11.47 -12.56
N HIS A 219 -10.44 -11.33 -12.39
CA HIS A 219 -11.35 -12.47 -12.37
C HIS A 219 -11.43 -13.18 -13.73
N GLU A 220 -11.45 -12.43 -14.83
CA GLU A 220 -11.38 -12.99 -16.20
C GLU A 220 -10.09 -13.82 -16.36
N LEU A 221 -8.93 -13.26 -16.03
CA LEU A 221 -7.64 -13.97 -16.10
C LEU A 221 -7.62 -15.24 -15.24
N MET A 222 -8.21 -15.22 -14.04
CA MET A 222 -8.25 -16.39 -13.16
C MET A 222 -9.20 -17.49 -13.68
N ASN A 223 -10.28 -17.11 -14.35
CA ASN A 223 -11.19 -18.08 -14.99
C ASN A 223 -10.51 -18.73 -16.19
N ASP A 224 -9.85 -17.96 -17.05
CA ASP A 224 -9.09 -18.47 -18.20
C ASP A 224 -7.97 -19.45 -17.76
N GLU A 225 -7.24 -19.10 -16.67
CA GLU A 225 -6.22 -19.99 -16.09
C GLU A 225 -6.84 -21.32 -15.62
N LYS A 226 -8.02 -21.32 -14.97
CA LYS A 226 -8.71 -22.53 -14.53
C LYS A 226 -9.19 -23.39 -15.72
N GLU A 227 -9.73 -22.78 -16.75
CA GLU A 227 -10.16 -23.49 -17.96
C GLU A 227 -8.98 -24.15 -18.68
N MET A 228 -7.82 -23.48 -18.76
CA MET A 228 -6.62 -24.02 -19.42
C MET A 228 -5.96 -25.17 -18.65
N TYR A 229 -5.99 -25.12 -17.32
CA TYR A 229 -5.27 -26.10 -16.48
C TYR A 229 -6.18 -27.13 -15.79
N GLY A 230 -7.50 -27.08 -16.02
CA GLY A 230 -8.44 -28.14 -15.61
C GLY A 230 -8.58 -28.29 -14.09
N ALA A 231 -8.57 -27.19 -13.36
CA ALA A 231 -8.70 -27.16 -11.90
C ALA A 231 -10.14 -26.80 -11.46
#